data_4673e6631b47692d89834ade4d6c522d
#
_entry.id   4673e6631b47692d89834ade4d6c522d
#
_cell.length_a   1.000
_cell.length_b   1.000
_cell.length_c   1.000
_cell.angle_alpha   90.00
_cell.angle_beta   90.00
_cell.angle_gamma   90.00
#
_symmetry.space_group_name_H-M   'P 1'
#
loop_
_entity.id
_entity.type
_entity.pdbx_description
1 polymer ?
#
loop_
_entity_poly.entity_id
_entity_poly.type
_entity_poly.pdbx_seq_one_letter_code
_entity_poly.pdbx_strand_id
1 'polypeptide(L)'
;KIIDQSATELVTASRCRSHESGTLDSFLREFGLSNSEGIALMCLAEALLRVPDQATIDSLISEKINEGNWGAHKNASDSKLVNASVWGLMLAGKVISAPTTSETLKHNWLAELSHRLTEPVVRLATLQAMKILGGQFVLGRNIPAALTRSASTDILCSFDMLGEGARTDADAERYFESYKQAINTVGQNNTASTVSDAHGISVKLSALHPRFLESQRDLCLPKLKEKVLALAELASHYGLGLSLDAEECSRLELTLDVFEWLCDQPSLAPWSGLGFVLQAYQKRGLEVAIWLSEQ
;
A
#
# COMPACT_ATOMS: atom_id res chain seq x y z
N LYS A 1 1.42 0.74 32.99
CA LYS A 1 1.60 -0.69 33.43
C LYS A 1 0.63 -1.64 32.70
N ILE A 2 -0.71 -1.43 32.76
CA ILE A 2 -1.68 -2.32 32.08
C ILE A 2 -1.47 -2.25 30.56
N ILE A 3 -1.37 -1.06 29.98
CA ILE A 3 -1.12 -0.85 28.55
C ILE A 3 0.19 -1.50 28.12
N ASP A 4 1.28 -1.28 28.87
CA ASP A 4 2.60 -1.86 28.56
C ASP A 4 2.56 -3.39 28.62
N GLN A 5 1.86 -3.95 29.59
CA GLN A 5 1.69 -5.39 29.72
C GLN A 5 0.90 -5.95 28.53
N SER A 6 -0.27 -5.38 28.20
CA SER A 6 -1.10 -5.80 27.07
C SER A 6 -0.34 -5.68 25.73
N ALA A 7 0.39 -4.58 25.53
CA ALA A 7 1.20 -4.41 24.33
C ALA A 7 2.32 -5.48 24.25
N THR A 8 3.00 -5.77 25.37
CA THR A 8 4.02 -6.81 25.44
C THR A 8 3.45 -8.19 25.16
N GLU A 9 2.29 -8.53 25.70
CA GLU A 9 1.60 -9.80 25.47
C GLU A 9 1.21 -9.95 23.98
N LEU A 10 0.65 -8.91 23.36
CA LEU A 10 0.29 -8.91 21.94
C LEU A 10 1.53 -9.07 21.03
N VAL A 11 2.59 -8.33 21.30
CA VAL A 11 3.85 -8.44 20.53
C VAL A 11 4.45 -9.83 20.68
N THR A 12 4.45 -10.39 21.88
CA THR A 12 4.99 -11.72 22.16
C THR A 12 4.17 -12.79 21.44
N ALA A 13 2.84 -12.74 21.53
CA ALA A 13 1.95 -13.66 20.84
C ALA A 13 2.10 -13.58 19.31
N SER A 14 2.22 -12.37 18.74
CA SER A 14 2.47 -12.15 17.33
C SER A 14 3.80 -12.77 16.88
N ARG A 15 4.88 -12.56 17.64
CA ARG A 15 6.20 -13.13 17.35
C ARG A 15 6.21 -14.66 17.41
N CYS A 16 5.52 -15.26 18.39
CA CYS A 16 5.40 -16.71 18.48
C CYS A 16 4.67 -17.32 17.26
N ARG A 17 3.64 -16.67 16.76
CA ARG A 17 2.90 -17.11 15.57
C ARG A 17 3.63 -16.84 14.25
N SER A 18 4.60 -15.96 14.23
CA SER A 18 5.38 -15.67 13.01
C SER A 18 6.19 -16.85 12.48
N HIS A 19 6.39 -17.90 13.28
CA HIS A 19 7.05 -19.14 12.84
C HIS A 19 6.16 -20.05 11.99
N GLU A 20 4.83 -19.86 12.02
CA GLU A 20 3.87 -20.62 11.22
C GLU A 20 3.62 -19.98 9.84
N SER A 21 4.26 -18.87 9.56
CA SER A 21 3.99 -18.01 8.44
C SER A 21 4.77 -18.40 7.18
N GLY A 22 4.17 -18.13 6.00
CA GLY A 22 4.60 -18.61 4.70
C GLY A 22 5.89 -17.97 4.15
N THR A 23 6.14 -18.22 2.87
CA THR A 23 7.31 -17.79 2.08
C THR A 23 7.61 -16.29 2.21
N LEU A 24 6.58 -15.48 2.40
CA LEU A 24 6.66 -14.03 2.50
C LEU A 24 7.29 -13.56 3.82
N ASP A 25 6.91 -14.17 4.95
CA ASP A 25 7.51 -13.79 6.24
C ASP A 25 8.97 -14.18 6.32
N SER A 26 9.34 -15.28 5.65
CA SER A 26 10.74 -15.67 5.48
C SER A 26 11.49 -14.64 4.63
N PHE A 27 10.84 -14.06 3.61
CA PHE A 27 11.42 -13.00 2.78
C PHE A 27 11.57 -11.70 3.57
N LEU A 28 10.56 -11.27 4.33
CA LEU A 28 10.61 -10.05 5.14
C LEU A 28 11.55 -10.14 6.34
N ARG A 29 11.77 -11.33 6.88
CA ARG A 29 12.81 -11.55 7.89
C ARG A 29 14.21 -11.33 7.31
N GLU A 30 14.43 -11.77 6.09
CA GLU A 30 15.70 -11.60 5.40
C GLU A 30 15.89 -10.16 4.88
N PHE A 31 14.84 -9.58 4.28
CA PHE A 31 14.85 -8.27 3.63
C PHE A 31 13.89 -7.28 4.32
N GLY A 32 13.99 -7.17 5.65
CA GLY A 32 13.19 -6.20 6.40
C GLY A 32 13.72 -4.77 6.28
N LEU A 33 12.92 -3.80 6.79
CA LEU A 33 13.29 -2.37 6.83
C LEU A 33 14.50 -2.08 7.74
N SER A 34 15.04 -3.09 8.40
CA SER A 34 16.22 -2.98 9.26
C SER A 34 17.55 -3.08 8.50
N ASN A 35 17.52 -3.44 7.22
CA ASN A 35 18.71 -3.53 6.38
C ASN A 35 18.57 -2.73 5.07
N SER A 36 19.71 -2.33 4.49
CA SER A 36 19.78 -1.51 3.28
C SER A 36 19.18 -2.20 2.06
N GLU A 37 19.35 -3.51 1.97
CA GLU A 37 18.84 -4.33 0.87
C GLU A 37 17.33 -4.44 0.91
N GLY A 38 16.74 -4.60 2.10
CA GLY A 38 15.29 -4.57 2.29
C GLY A 38 14.69 -3.23 1.93
N ILE A 39 15.30 -2.13 2.36
CA ILE A 39 14.88 -0.77 1.99
C ILE A 39 14.97 -0.58 0.47
N ALA A 40 16.07 -0.99 -0.17
CA ALA A 40 16.24 -0.88 -1.62
C ALA A 40 15.15 -1.65 -2.39
N LEU A 41 14.83 -2.89 -1.93
CA LEU A 41 13.75 -3.69 -2.53
C LEU A 41 12.36 -3.07 -2.34
N MET A 42 12.10 -2.47 -1.17
CA MET A 42 10.82 -1.80 -0.90
C MET A 42 10.66 -0.54 -1.77
N CYS A 43 11.70 0.31 -1.86
CA CYS A 43 11.70 1.47 -2.75
C CYS A 43 11.54 1.06 -4.22
N LEU A 44 12.20 -0.03 -4.63
CA LEU A 44 12.07 -0.57 -5.96
C LEU A 44 10.64 -1.09 -6.21
N ALA A 45 10.03 -1.79 -5.24
CA ALA A 45 8.66 -2.27 -5.32
C ALA A 45 7.66 -1.11 -5.50
N GLU A 46 7.80 -0.05 -4.72
CA GLU A 46 6.97 1.14 -4.83
C GLU A 46 7.15 1.81 -6.21
N ALA A 47 8.38 2.04 -6.64
CA ALA A 47 8.68 2.67 -7.92
C ALA A 47 8.09 1.88 -9.10
N LEU A 48 8.21 0.56 -9.09
CA LEU A 48 7.71 -0.29 -10.17
C LEU A 48 6.17 -0.40 -10.23
N LEU A 49 5.48 -0.14 -9.14
CA LEU A 49 4.02 0.01 -9.16
C LEU A 49 3.57 1.30 -9.87
N ARG A 50 4.45 2.31 -9.94
CA ARG A 50 4.16 3.64 -10.50
C ARG A 50 4.71 3.85 -11.90
N VAL A 51 5.75 3.13 -12.30
CA VAL A 51 6.43 3.32 -13.59
C VAL A 51 5.72 2.54 -14.69
N PRO A 52 5.23 3.22 -15.76
CA PRO A 52 4.46 2.56 -16.79
C PRO A 52 5.31 1.91 -17.90
N ASP A 53 6.56 2.34 -18.07
CA ASP A 53 7.40 1.91 -19.18
C ASP A 53 8.56 1.00 -18.75
N GLN A 54 8.90 0.07 -19.63
CA GLN A 54 9.87 -0.98 -19.37
C GLN A 54 11.33 -0.47 -19.28
N ALA A 55 11.70 0.54 -20.05
CA ALA A 55 13.06 1.05 -20.07
C ALA A 55 13.41 1.73 -18.74
N THR A 56 12.47 2.50 -18.17
CA THR A 56 12.61 3.12 -16.84
C THR A 56 12.65 2.05 -15.74
N ILE A 57 11.84 0.99 -15.86
CA ILE A 57 11.88 -0.17 -14.95
C ILE A 57 13.27 -0.80 -14.96
N ASP A 58 13.81 -1.10 -16.11
CA ASP A 58 15.12 -1.77 -16.25
C ASP A 58 16.26 -0.89 -15.70
N SER A 59 16.18 0.42 -15.91
CA SER A 59 17.13 1.39 -15.33
C SER A 59 17.08 1.44 -13.80
N LEU A 60 15.88 1.49 -13.21
CA LEU A 60 15.70 1.50 -11.76
C LEU A 60 16.17 0.20 -11.10
N ILE A 61 15.86 -0.95 -11.72
CA ILE A 61 16.32 -2.26 -11.26
C ILE A 61 17.85 -2.29 -11.25
N SER A 62 18.48 -1.84 -12.35
CA SER A 62 19.94 -1.79 -12.49
C SER A 62 20.60 -0.92 -11.43
N GLU A 63 20.08 0.28 -11.21
CA GLU A 63 20.59 1.23 -10.21
C GLU A 63 20.51 0.66 -8.79
N LYS A 64 19.34 0.21 -8.36
CA LYS A 64 19.10 -0.19 -6.98
C LYS A 64 19.70 -1.55 -6.61
N ILE A 65 19.80 -2.47 -7.58
CA ILE A 65 20.41 -3.77 -7.32
C ILE A 65 21.94 -3.65 -7.17
N ASN A 66 22.58 -2.71 -7.88
CA ASN A 66 24.03 -2.50 -7.77
C ASN A 66 24.50 -2.00 -6.40
N GLU A 67 23.64 -1.32 -5.65
CA GLU A 67 23.97 -0.75 -4.36
C GLU A 67 23.94 -1.79 -3.21
N GLY A 68 23.34 -2.97 -3.38
CA GLY A 68 23.11 -3.95 -2.32
C GLY A 68 24.22 -5.00 -2.18
N ASN A 69 24.50 -5.41 -0.94
CA ASN A 69 25.38 -6.54 -0.62
C ASN A 69 24.62 -7.87 -0.57
N TRP A 70 24.05 -8.27 -1.70
CA TRP A 70 23.20 -9.46 -1.81
C TRP A 70 23.90 -10.77 -1.43
N GLY A 71 25.24 -10.79 -1.48
CA GLY A 71 26.03 -11.96 -1.09
C GLY A 71 25.93 -12.31 0.39
N ALA A 72 25.67 -11.34 1.25
CA ALA A 72 25.51 -11.54 2.70
C ALA A 72 24.26 -12.37 3.05
N HIS A 73 23.26 -12.34 2.20
CA HIS A 73 21.97 -13.03 2.40
C HIS A 73 21.90 -14.43 1.76
N LYS A 74 23.02 -14.93 1.26
CA LYS A 74 23.09 -16.23 0.57
C LYS A 74 22.75 -17.38 1.52
N ASN A 75 21.69 -18.14 1.20
CA ASN A 75 21.21 -19.28 1.99
C ASN A 75 20.84 -18.96 3.45
N ALA A 76 20.51 -17.69 3.74
CA ALA A 76 20.15 -17.25 5.08
C ALA A 76 18.69 -17.59 5.46
N SER A 77 17.84 -17.85 4.46
CA SER A 77 16.42 -18.18 4.67
C SER A 77 16.15 -19.67 4.57
N ASP A 78 15.19 -20.15 5.37
CA ASP A 78 14.65 -21.54 5.27
C ASP A 78 13.80 -21.76 4.01
N SER A 79 13.37 -20.68 3.36
CA SER A 79 12.58 -20.73 2.12
C SER A 79 13.47 -20.87 0.88
N LYS A 80 13.26 -21.96 0.12
CA LYS A 80 13.95 -22.20 -1.15
C LYS A 80 13.71 -21.09 -2.19
N LEU A 81 12.52 -20.49 -2.16
CA LEU A 81 12.13 -19.42 -3.09
C LEU A 81 12.82 -18.10 -2.73
N VAL A 82 12.96 -17.78 -1.45
CA VAL A 82 13.73 -16.62 -0.97
C VAL A 82 15.20 -16.77 -1.35
N ASN A 83 15.79 -17.94 -1.09
CA ASN A 83 17.18 -18.21 -1.47
C ASN A 83 17.41 -18.14 -2.99
N ALA A 84 16.47 -18.64 -3.81
CA ALA A 84 16.54 -18.52 -5.27
C ALA A 84 16.45 -17.05 -5.72
N SER A 85 15.64 -16.22 -5.07
CA SER A 85 15.55 -14.77 -5.32
C SER A 85 16.85 -14.07 -4.96
N VAL A 86 17.47 -14.40 -3.82
CA VAL A 86 18.79 -13.89 -3.40
C VAL A 86 19.86 -14.25 -4.44
N TRP A 87 19.87 -15.49 -4.91
CA TRP A 87 20.80 -15.91 -5.97
C TRP A 87 20.61 -15.11 -7.25
N GLY A 88 19.35 -14.85 -7.66
CA GLY A 88 19.01 -14.02 -8.80
C GLY A 88 19.55 -12.59 -8.63
N LEU A 89 19.30 -11.95 -7.49
CA LEU A 89 19.78 -10.60 -7.16
C LEU A 89 21.32 -10.51 -7.08
N MET A 90 21.98 -11.53 -6.50
CA MET A 90 23.43 -11.61 -6.43
C MET A 90 24.08 -11.75 -7.82
N LEU A 91 23.50 -12.55 -8.69
CA LEU A 91 23.95 -12.69 -10.07
C LEU A 91 23.75 -11.39 -10.84
N ALA A 92 22.63 -10.69 -10.64
CA ALA A 92 22.36 -9.39 -11.20
C ALA A 92 23.43 -8.36 -10.85
N GLY A 93 23.72 -8.17 -9.58
CA GLY A 93 24.72 -7.23 -9.11
C GLY A 93 26.13 -7.52 -9.67
N LYS A 94 26.51 -8.78 -9.85
CA LYS A 94 27.79 -9.16 -10.47
C LYS A 94 27.86 -8.91 -11.97
N VAL A 95 26.76 -9.12 -12.68
CA VAL A 95 26.71 -8.94 -14.15
C VAL A 95 26.73 -7.46 -14.53
N ILE A 96 26.05 -6.62 -13.74
CA ILE A 96 25.94 -5.19 -14.01
C ILE A 96 27.21 -4.43 -13.57
N SER A 97 27.92 -4.93 -12.56
CA SER A 97 29.15 -4.31 -12.02
C SER A 97 30.42 -4.66 -12.81
N ALA A 98 30.35 -5.43 -13.89
CA ALA A 98 31.51 -5.74 -14.70
C ALA A 98 31.98 -4.48 -15.46
N PRO A 99 33.22 -3.97 -15.22
CA PRO A 99 33.71 -2.78 -15.91
C PRO A 99 33.86 -3.04 -17.39
N THR A 100 33.23 -2.22 -18.22
CA THR A 100 33.44 -2.14 -19.67
C THR A 100 34.81 -1.51 -19.96
N THR A 101 35.89 -2.21 -19.70
CA THR A 101 37.21 -1.80 -20.15
C THR A 101 37.47 -2.39 -21.56
N SER A 102 37.71 -1.50 -22.50
CA SER A 102 37.73 -1.69 -23.95
C SER A 102 38.98 -2.35 -24.50
N GLU A 103 39.67 -3.27 -23.82
CA GLU A 103 40.95 -3.81 -24.30
C GLU A 103 41.12 -5.34 -24.36
N THR A 104 40.03 -6.15 -24.38
CA THR A 104 40.19 -7.61 -24.62
C THR A 104 39.09 -8.18 -25.50
N LEU A 105 39.10 -7.77 -26.74
CA LEU A 105 38.11 -8.10 -27.79
C LEU A 105 38.26 -9.50 -28.42
N LYS A 106 38.80 -10.52 -27.77
CA LYS A 106 38.93 -11.86 -28.40
C LYS A 106 38.42 -13.06 -27.58
N HIS A 107 37.85 -12.89 -26.38
CA HIS A 107 37.34 -14.03 -25.59
C HIS A 107 35.94 -13.82 -24.98
N ASN A 108 35.20 -12.80 -25.40
CA ASN A 108 34.01 -12.32 -24.67
C ASN A 108 32.64 -12.76 -25.22
N TRP A 109 32.58 -13.67 -26.20
CA TRP A 109 31.28 -14.18 -26.64
C TRP A 109 30.51 -14.91 -25.51
N LEU A 110 31.25 -15.60 -24.61
CA LEU A 110 30.66 -16.24 -23.43
C LEU A 110 30.17 -15.21 -22.38
N ALA A 111 30.89 -14.10 -22.21
CA ALA A 111 30.47 -13.01 -21.33
C ALA A 111 29.26 -12.27 -21.91
N GLU A 112 29.24 -12.03 -23.21
CA GLU A 112 28.11 -11.41 -23.90
C GLU A 112 26.89 -12.34 -23.96
N LEU A 113 27.09 -13.65 -24.10
CA LEU A 113 26.05 -14.66 -24.04
C LEU A 113 25.51 -14.80 -22.61
N SER A 114 26.38 -14.78 -21.61
CA SER A 114 25.95 -14.79 -20.19
C SER A 114 25.19 -13.52 -19.84
N HIS A 115 25.59 -12.36 -20.35
CA HIS A 115 24.87 -11.09 -20.15
C HIS A 115 23.47 -11.15 -20.78
N ARG A 116 23.34 -11.64 -22.00
CA ARG A 116 22.06 -11.77 -22.72
C ARG A 116 21.13 -12.84 -22.10
N LEU A 117 21.70 -13.90 -21.52
CA LEU A 117 20.92 -14.98 -20.89
C LEU A 117 20.56 -14.69 -19.43
N THR A 118 21.39 -13.92 -18.71
CA THR A 118 21.15 -13.60 -17.29
C THR A 118 20.23 -12.41 -17.10
N GLU A 119 20.22 -11.43 -18.01
CA GLU A 119 19.35 -10.27 -17.93
C GLU A 119 17.84 -10.62 -17.83
N PRO A 120 17.27 -11.50 -18.68
CA PRO A 120 15.89 -11.94 -18.53
C PRO A 120 15.61 -12.73 -17.25
N VAL A 121 16.56 -13.55 -16.80
CA VAL A 121 16.42 -14.36 -15.57
C VAL A 121 16.45 -13.47 -14.33
N VAL A 122 17.38 -12.53 -14.29
CA VAL A 122 17.48 -11.52 -13.23
C VAL A 122 16.22 -10.69 -13.14
N ARG A 123 15.77 -10.17 -14.27
CA ARG A 123 14.53 -9.42 -14.37
C ARG A 123 13.34 -10.22 -13.88
N LEU A 124 13.21 -11.49 -14.30
CA LEU A 124 12.13 -12.36 -13.85
C LEU A 124 12.19 -12.61 -12.34
N ALA A 125 13.38 -12.86 -11.78
CA ALA A 125 13.59 -13.06 -10.36
C ALA A 125 13.23 -11.80 -9.55
N THR A 126 13.66 -10.62 -10.01
CA THR A 126 13.31 -9.34 -9.39
C THR A 126 11.80 -9.07 -9.44
N LEU A 127 11.17 -9.28 -10.59
CA LEU A 127 9.73 -9.14 -10.74
C LEU A 127 8.94 -10.13 -9.86
N GLN A 128 9.45 -11.34 -9.65
CA GLN A 128 8.83 -12.31 -8.73
C GLN A 128 9.01 -11.90 -7.26
N ALA A 129 10.20 -11.47 -6.86
CA ALA A 129 10.44 -10.94 -5.52
C ALA A 129 9.51 -9.76 -5.22
N MET A 130 9.31 -8.89 -6.19
CA MET A 130 8.43 -7.73 -6.09
C MET A 130 6.95 -8.10 -6.06
N LYS A 131 6.52 -9.12 -6.81
CA LYS A 131 5.16 -9.65 -6.70
C LYS A 131 4.88 -10.22 -5.31
N ILE A 132 5.87 -10.85 -4.69
CA ILE A 132 5.76 -11.38 -3.34
C ILE A 132 5.62 -10.21 -2.33
N LEU A 133 6.50 -9.21 -2.42
CA LEU A 133 6.44 -8.00 -1.58
C LEU A 133 5.16 -7.19 -1.83
N GLY A 134 4.88 -6.85 -3.08
CA GLY A 134 3.69 -6.09 -3.46
C GLY A 134 2.39 -6.79 -3.07
N GLY A 135 2.35 -8.13 -3.18
CA GLY A 135 1.21 -8.94 -2.78
C GLY A 135 0.87 -8.90 -1.29
N GLN A 136 1.76 -8.40 -0.44
CA GLN A 136 1.48 -8.19 0.97
C GLN A 136 0.74 -6.87 1.23
N PHE A 137 1.07 -5.83 0.48
CA PHE A 137 0.52 -4.50 0.65
C PHE A 137 -0.64 -4.22 -0.31
N VAL A 138 -0.67 -4.90 -1.46
CA VAL A 138 -1.68 -4.73 -2.49
C VAL A 138 -2.51 -5.99 -2.60
N LEU A 139 -3.75 -5.92 -2.11
CA LEU A 139 -4.69 -7.04 -2.10
C LEU A 139 -5.07 -7.46 -3.53
N GLY A 140 -5.19 -6.52 -4.45
CA GLY A 140 -5.52 -6.78 -5.85
C GLY A 140 -5.20 -5.58 -6.75
N ARG A 141 -5.03 -5.82 -8.04
CA ARG A 141 -4.79 -4.76 -9.03
C ARG A 141 -6.03 -3.88 -9.29
N ASN A 142 -7.20 -4.39 -8.93
CA ASN A 142 -8.49 -3.73 -9.02
C ASN A 142 -9.43 -4.34 -7.98
N ILE A 143 -10.56 -3.71 -7.74
CA ILE A 143 -11.54 -4.17 -6.75
C ILE A 143 -12.04 -5.60 -7.00
N PRO A 144 -12.38 -6.04 -8.24
CA PRO A 144 -12.80 -7.43 -8.47
C PRO A 144 -11.74 -8.46 -8.04
N ALA A 145 -10.47 -8.21 -8.35
CA ALA A 145 -9.37 -9.10 -7.94
C ALA A 145 -9.17 -9.09 -6.42
N ALA A 146 -9.32 -7.92 -5.78
CA ALA A 146 -9.24 -7.78 -4.34
C ALA A 146 -10.40 -8.52 -3.63
N LEU A 147 -11.63 -8.41 -4.12
CA LEU A 147 -12.79 -9.15 -3.61
C LEU A 147 -12.61 -10.67 -3.73
N THR A 148 -12.11 -11.14 -4.88
CA THR A 148 -11.83 -12.58 -5.06
C THR A 148 -10.80 -13.08 -4.03
N ARG A 149 -9.78 -12.29 -3.76
CA ARG A 149 -8.75 -12.66 -2.79
C ARG A 149 -9.25 -12.59 -1.35
N SER A 150 -10.01 -11.57 -0.97
CA SER A 150 -10.60 -11.46 0.38
C SER A 150 -11.55 -12.62 0.67
N ALA A 151 -12.39 -12.99 -0.30
CA ALA A 151 -13.28 -14.15 -0.18
C ALA A 151 -12.52 -15.46 0.02
N SER A 152 -11.34 -15.62 -0.60
CA SER A 152 -10.51 -16.83 -0.43
C SER A 152 -9.83 -16.93 0.94
N THR A 153 -9.73 -15.83 1.67
CA THR A 153 -9.08 -15.74 2.99
C THR A 153 -10.07 -15.51 4.14
N ASP A 154 -11.36 -15.40 3.83
CA ASP A 154 -12.43 -15.10 4.79
C ASP A 154 -12.15 -13.86 5.64
N ILE A 155 -11.70 -12.77 4.98
CA ILE A 155 -11.31 -11.51 5.61
C ILE A 155 -12.24 -10.39 5.16
N LEU A 156 -12.77 -9.62 6.10
CA LEU A 156 -13.38 -8.33 5.81
C LEU A 156 -12.29 -7.28 5.59
N CYS A 157 -12.48 -6.47 4.56
CA CYS A 157 -11.53 -5.45 4.14
C CYS A 157 -12.16 -4.07 4.14
N SER A 158 -11.42 -3.07 4.57
CA SER A 158 -11.61 -1.68 4.17
C SER A 158 -10.67 -1.42 2.98
N PHE A 159 -11.24 -1.31 1.78
CA PHE A 159 -10.44 -1.17 0.56
C PHE A 159 -9.94 0.27 0.43
N ASP A 160 -8.64 0.42 0.34
CA ASP A 160 -7.98 1.68 0.00
C ASP A 160 -7.62 1.69 -1.48
N MET A 161 -8.14 2.66 -2.21
CA MET A 161 -7.81 2.88 -3.62
C MET A 161 -6.46 3.57 -3.71
N LEU A 162 -5.48 2.89 -4.30
CA LEU A 162 -4.17 3.51 -4.54
C LEU A 162 -4.33 4.72 -5.46
N GLY A 163 -3.88 5.85 -4.97
CA GLY A 163 -3.95 7.15 -5.63
C GLY A 163 -4.39 8.22 -4.64
N GLU A 164 -3.50 9.15 -4.36
CA GLU A 164 -3.70 10.25 -3.41
C GLU A 164 -3.02 11.51 -3.93
N GLY A 165 -3.34 12.66 -3.32
CA GLY A 165 -2.70 13.90 -3.66
C GLY A 165 -3.03 14.38 -5.09
N ALA A 166 -4.31 14.60 -5.39
CA ALA A 166 -4.72 15.23 -6.63
C ALA A 166 -3.95 16.55 -6.83
N ARG A 167 -3.35 16.74 -8.01
CA ARG A 167 -2.61 17.94 -8.34
C ARG A 167 -3.44 18.95 -9.12
N THR A 168 -4.47 18.47 -9.79
CA THR A 168 -5.40 19.25 -10.61
C THR A 168 -6.85 18.87 -10.29
N ASP A 169 -7.80 19.75 -10.68
CA ASP A 169 -9.23 19.41 -10.58
C ASP A 169 -9.58 18.18 -11.43
N ALA A 170 -8.91 17.99 -12.56
CA ALA A 170 -9.07 16.80 -13.39
C ALA A 170 -8.61 15.51 -12.69
N ASP A 171 -7.52 15.55 -11.92
CA ASP A 171 -7.09 14.43 -11.09
C ASP A 171 -8.12 14.12 -10.01
N ALA A 172 -8.60 15.17 -9.32
CA ALA A 172 -9.60 15.04 -8.26
C ALA A 172 -10.93 14.45 -8.77
N GLU A 173 -11.32 14.77 -9.99
CA GLU A 173 -12.51 14.19 -10.62
C GLU A 173 -12.28 12.73 -11.00
N ARG A 174 -11.13 12.41 -11.58
CA ARG A 174 -10.76 11.02 -11.90
C ARG A 174 -10.74 10.11 -10.66
N TYR A 175 -10.18 10.59 -9.54
CA TYR A 175 -10.18 9.84 -8.28
C TYR A 175 -11.58 9.71 -7.69
N PHE A 176 -12.38 10.76 -7.73
CA PHE A 176 -13.77 10.71 -7.29
C PHE A 176 -14.58 9.64 -8.05
N GLU A 177 -14.49 9.61 -9.37
CA GLU A 177 -15.15 8.57 -10.17
C GLU A 177 -14.58 7.17 -9.89
N SER A 178 -13.29 7.05 -9.61
CA SER A 178 -12.69 5.78 -9.20
C SER A 178 -13.24 5.28 -7.86
N TYR A 179 -13.43 6.16 -6.87
CA TYR A 179 -14.08 5.82 -5.60
C TYR A 179 -15.54 5.40 -5.81
N LYS A 180 -16.31 6.13 -6.62
CA LYS A 180 -17.70 5.74 -6.95
C LYS A 180 -17.75 4.36 -7.58
N GLN A 181 -16.89 4.08 -8.54
CA GLN A 181 -16.81 2.78 -9.20
C GLN A 181 -16.44 1.67 -8.19
N ALA A 182 -15.50 1.94 -7.28
CA ALA A 182 -15.09 1.00 -6.22
C ALA A 182 -16.27 0.68 -5.30
N ILE A 183 -16.97 1.70 -4.77
CA ILE A 183 -18.14 1.55 -3.91
C ILE A 183 -19.24 0.76 -4.62
N ASN A 184 -19.55 1.09 -5.87
CA ASN A 184 -20.52 0.35 -6.67
C ASN A 184 -20.14 -1.13 -6.84
N THR A 185 -18.85 -1.40 -7.14
CA THR A 185 -18.38 -2.77 -7.34
C THR A 185 -18.44 -3.58 -6.05
N VAL A 186 -18.00 -3.01 -4.92
CA VAL A 186 -18.08 -3.66 -3.61
C VAL A 186 -19.54 -3.84 -3.19
N GLY A 187 -20.36 -2.80 -3.36
CA GLY A 187 -21.77 -2.81 -2.99
C GLY A 187 -22.60 -3.83 -3.74
N GLN A 188 -22.38 -3.97 -5.05
CA GLN A 188 -23.07 -4.99 -5.87
C GLN A 188 -22.71 -6.42 -5.47
N ASN A 189 -21.57 -6.62 -4.81
CA ASN A 189 -21.14 -7.93 -4.30
C ASN A 189 -21.40 -8.08 -2.78
N ASN A 190 -21.99 -7.06 -2.12
CA ASN A 190 -22.29 -7.12 -0.71
C ASN A 190 -23.50 -8.01 -0.42
N THR A 191 -23.32 -9.00 0.45
CA THR A 191 -24.38 -9.91 0.92
C THR A 191 -24.58 -9.81 2.44
N ALA A 192 -23.83 -8.94 3.11
CA ALA A 192 -23.91 -8.77 4.55
C ALA A 192 -25.23 -8.09 4.95
N SER A 193 -25.75 -8.47 6.11
CA SER A 193 -26.99 -7.90 6.69
C SER A 193 -26.71 -6.67 7.56
N THR A 194 -25.47 -6.47 7.99
CA THR A 194 -25.05 -5.32 8.80
C THR A 194 -23.79 -4.69 8.22
N VAL A 195 -23.57 -3.41 8.49
CA VAL A 195 -22.37 -2.69 8.04
C VAL A 195 -21.11 -3.30 8.64
N SER A 196 -21.16 -3.79 9.87
CA SER A 196 -20.01 -4.41 10.54
C SER A 196 -19.57 -5.74 9.93
N ASP A 197 -20.46 -6.41 9.21
CA ASP A 197 -20.18 -7.67 8.52
C ASP A 197 -19.89 -7.46 7.02
N ALA A 198 -19.93 -6.21 6.55
CA ALA A 198 -19.67 -5.83 5.18
C ALA A 198 -18.21 -5.37 4.99
N HIS A 199 -17.73 -5.43 3.75
CA HIS A 199 -16.54 -4.70 3.34
C HIS A 199 -16.79 -3.19 3.43
N GLY A 200 -15.71 -2.41 3.58
CA GLY A 200 -15.74 -0.95 3.55
C GLY A 200 -14.78 -0.36 2.52
N ILE A 201 -14.83 0.95 2.40
CA ILE A 201 -13.92 1.75 1.57
C ILE A 201 -13.23 2.79 2.46
N SER A 202 -11.93 2.94 2.30
CA SER A 202 -11.16 4.03 2.91
C SER A 202 -10.93 5.13 1.87
N VAL A 203 -11.19 6.38 2.24
CA VAL A 203 -11.16 7.54 1.34
C VAL A 203 -10.14 8.56 1.82
N LYS A 204 -9.20 8.92 0.95
CA LYS A 204 -8.24 10.00 1.17
C LYS A 204 -8.79 11.33 0.63
N LEU A 205 -8.92 12.32 1.50
CA LEU A 205 -9.45 13.63 1.11
C LEU A 205 -8.54 14.36 0.12
N SER A 206 -7.23 14.12 0.19
CA SER A 206 -6.26 14.67 -0.76
C SER A 206 -6.46 14.17 -2.20
N ALA A 207 -7.11 13.03 -2.39
CA ALA A 207 -7.48 12.54 -3.70
C ALA A 207 -8.68 13.32 -4.31
N LEU A 208 -9.51 13.94 -3.47
CA LEU A 208 -10.76 14.58 -3.88
C LEU A 208 -10.63 16.07 -4.17
N HIS A 209 -9.52 16.71 -3.73
CA HIS A 209 -9.29 18.14 -3.97
C HIS A 209 -7.80 18.50 -4.05
N PRO A 210 -7.32 19.23 -5.09
CA PRO A 210 -5.90 19.54 -5.27
C PRO A 210 -5.36 20.57 -4.27
N ARG A 211 -6.23 21.25 -3.54
CA ARG A 211 -5.89 22.27 -2.54
C ARG A 211 -6.30 21.84 -1.12
N PHE A 212 -6.17 20.57 -0.79
CA PHE A 212 -6.46 20.07 0.56
C PHE A 212 -5.34 20.46 1.52
N LEU A 213 -5.35 21.75 1.92
CA LEU A 213 -4.39 22.38 2.82
C LEU A 213 -5.14 23.35 3.74
N GLU A 214 -4.71 23.47 5.00
CA GLU A 214 -5.30 24.37 5.99
C GLU A 214 -5.31 25.84 5.49
N SER A 215 -4.25 26.29 4.85
CA SER A 215 -4.16 27.63 4.26
C SER A 215 -5.12 27.87 3.08
N GLN A 216 -5.79 26.83 2.58
CA GLN A 216 -6.74 26.86 1.48
C GLN A 216 -8.15 26.38 1.90
N ARG A 217 -8.43 26.39 3.20
CA ARG A 217 -9.66 25.88 3.84
C ARG A 217 -10.92 26.36 3.11
N ASP A 218 -11.06 27.67 2.92
CA ASP A 218 -12.26 28.27 2.31
C ASP A 218 -12.51 27.84 0.87
N LEU A 219 -11.45 27.46 0.16
CA LEU A 219 -11.54 26.98 -1.22
C LEU A 219 -11.81 25.49 -1.30
N CYS A 220 -11.26 24.68 -0.40
CA CYS A 220 -11.35 23.23 -0.50
C CYS A 220 -12.56 22.63 0.21
N LEU A 221 -12.95 23.14 1.40
CA LEU A 221 -14.00 22.52 2.20
C LEU A 221 -15.36 22.39 1.49
N PRO A 222 -15.89 23.38 0.77
CA PRO A 222 -17.19 23.25 0.13
C PRO A 222 -17.23 22.09 -0.86
N LYS A 223 -16.23 22.01 -1.74
CA LYS A 223 -16.13 20.95 -2.76
C LYS A 223 -15.84 19.58 -2.16
N LEU A 224 -14.99 19.52 -1.12
CA LEU A 224 -14.71 18.29 -0.40
C LEU A 224 -15.98 17.73 0.26
N LYS A 225 -16.72 18.56 0.98
CA LYS A 225 -17.97 18.19 1.63
C LYS A 225 -18.96 17.60 0.63
N GLU A 226 -19.17 18.27 -0.50
CA GLU A 226 -20.05 17.78 -1.58
C GLU A 226 -19.63 16.39 -2.09
N LYS A 227 -18.36 16.21 -2.44
CA LYS A 227 -17.84 14.95 -2.98
C LYS A 227 -17.89 13.82 -1.96
N VAL A 228 -17.46 14.09 -0.72
CA VAL A 228 -17.46 13.07 0.33
C VAL A 228 -18.86 12.66 0.72
N LEU A 229 -19.81 13.60 0.80
CA LEU A 229 -21.22 13.28 1.04
C LEU A 229 -21.77 12.35 -0.03
N ALA A 230 -21.52 12.64 -1.30
CA ALA A 230 -21.97 11.78 -2.39
C ALA A 230 -21.38 10.35 -2.30
N LEU A 231 -20.11 10.20 -1.88
CA LEU A 231 -19.51 8.88 -1.63
C LEU A 231 -20.12 8.19 -0.40
N ALA A 232 -20.37 8.93 0.68
CA ALA A 232 -20.97 8.40 1.90
C ALA A 232 -22.42 7.95 1.67
N GLU A 233 -23.23 8.72 0.95
CA GLU A 233 -24.59 8.34 0.56
C GLU A 233 -24.62 7.09 -0.32
N LEU A 234 -23.65 6.97 -1.25
CA LEU A 234 -23.52 5.78 -2.09
C LEU A 234 -23.11 4.56 -1.25
N ALA A 235 -22.17 4.69 -0.30
CA ALA A 235 -21.78 3.62 0.61
C ALA A 235 -22.95 3.21 1.51
N SER A 236 -23.68 4.18 2.06
CA SER A 236 -24.88 3.98 2.87
C SER A 236 -25.96 3.20 2.09
N HIS A 237 -26.20 3.56 0.83
CA HIS A 237 -27.16 2.86 -0.05
C HIS A 237 -26.84 1.36 -0.18
N TYR A 238 -25.56 0.99 -0.22
CA TYR A 238 -25.12 -0.41 -0.30
C TYR A 238 -24.88 -1.08 1.07
N GLY A 239 -25.10 -0.39 2.18
CA GLY A 239 -24.80 -0.91 3.52
C GLY A 239 -23.31 -1.19 3.77
N LEU A 240 -22.42 -0.43 3.14
CA LEU A 240 -20.97 -0.53 3.30
C LEU A 240 -20.48 0.45 4.36
N GLY A 241 -19.30 0.17 4.96
CA GLY A 241 -18.56 1.16 5.72
C GLY A 241 -17.78 2.11 4.80
N LEU A 242 -17.68 3.39 5.18
CA LEU A 242 -16.79 4.37 4.56
C LEU A 242 -16.00 5.08 5.65
N SER A 243 -14.68 4.99 5.59
CA SER A 243 -13.78 5.64 6.54
C SER A 243 -13.02 6.77 5.87
N LEU A 244 -12.92 7.91 6.53
CA LEU A 244 -11.96 8.95 6.15
C LEU A 244 -10.57 8.52 6.63
N ASP A 245 -9.65 8.39 5.70
CA ASP A 245 -8.28 7.95 5.99
C ASP A 245 -7.46 9.07 6.65
N ALA A 246 -6.50 8.68 7.47
CA ALA A 246 -5.59 9.63 8.10
C ALA A 246 -4.46 9.99 7.14
N GLU A 247 -4.24 11.29 6.98
CA GLU A 247 -3.17 11.86 6.17
C GLU A 247 -2.17 12.63 7.05
N GLU A 248 -1.45 13.61 6.52
CA GLU A 248 -0.47 14.36 7.30
C GLU A 248 -1.12 15.10 8.47
N CYS A 249 -0.41 15.21 9.60
CA CYS A 249 -0.94 15.84 10.82
C CYS A 249 -1.40 17.30 10.60
N SER A 250 -0.86 18.01 9.61
CA SER A 250 -1.26 19.36 9.22
C SER A 250 -2.65 19.43 8.58
N ARG A 251 -3.22 18.28 8.17
CA ARG A 251 -4.56 18.17 7.56
C ARG A 251 -5.61 17.65 8.53
N LEU A 252 -5.22 17.29 9.75
CA LEU A 252 -6.11 16.68 10.73
C LEU A 252 -7.35 17.55 11.01
N GLU A 253 -7.16 18.87 11.24
CA GLU A 253 -8.28 19.80 11.52
C GLU A 253 -9.28 19.84 10.36
N LEU A 254 -8.79 19.92 9.12
CA LEU A 254 -9.67 19.86 7.95
C LEU A 254 -10.45 18.56 7.85
N THR A 255 -9.79 17.44 8.17
CA THR A 255 -10.44 16.13 8.14
C THR A 255 -11.49 16.00 9.22
N LEU A 256 -11.23 16.52 10.44
CA LEU A 256 -12.20 16.57 11.53
C LEU A 256 -13.42 17.43 11.18
N ASP A 257 -13.23 18.60 10.58
CA ASP A 257 -14.33 19.45 10.14
C ASP A 257 -15.23 18.81 9.07
N VAL A 258 -14.62 18.04 8.17
CA VAL A 258 -15.40 17.28 7.17
C VAL A 258 -16.16 16.15 7.85
N PHE A 259 -15.53 15.45 8.80
CA PHE A 259 -16.15 14.35 9.52
C PHE A 259 -17.33 14.81 10.37
N GLU A 260 -17.13 15.84 11.22
CA GLU A 260 -18.18 16.44 12.04
C GLU A 260 -19.37 16.87 11.16
N TRP A 261 -19.10 17.58 10.07
CA TRP A 261 -20.14 18.00 9.15
C TRP A 261 -20.90 16.81 8.52
N LEU A 262 -20.22 15.68 8.24
CA LEU A 262 -20.87 14.47 7.74
C LEU A 262 -21.78 13.82 8.79
N CYS A 263 -21.37 13.82 10.06
CA CYS A 263 -22.20 13.31 11.16
C CYS A 263 -23.53 14.05 11.27
N ASP A 264 -23.56 15.33 10.93
CA ASP A 264 -24.75 16.18 10.95
C ASP A 264 -25.66 16.03 9.70
N GLN A 265 -25.29 15.21 8.72
CA GLN A 265 -26.11 15.10 7.50
C GLN A 265 -27.33 14.22 7.71
N PRO A 266 -28.58 14.75 7.53
CA PRO A 266 -29.79 13.95 7.70
C PRO A 266 -29.87 12.73 6.78
N SER A 267 -29.27 12.79 5.61
CA SER A 267 -29.25 11.67 4.64
C SER A 267 -28.42 10.47 5.15
N LEU A 268 -27.51 10.69 6.08
CA LEU A 268 -26.66 9.66 6.69
C LEU A 268 -27.16 9.15 8.05
N ALA A 269 -28.14 9.83 8.66
CA ALA A 269 -28.61 9.53 10.04
C ALA A 269 -28.97 8.05 10.33
N PRO A 270 -29.58 7.28 9.43
CA PRO A 270 -29.91 5.87 9.66
C PRO A 270 -28.72 4.92 9.46
N TRP A 271 -27.57 5.42 9.02
CA TRP A 271 -26.42 4.62 8.64
C TRP A 271 -25.30 4.70 9.68
N SER A 272 -24.83 3.55 10.15
CA SER A 272 -23.77 3.44 11.15
C SER A 272 -22.38 3.12 10.55
N GLY A 273 -22.19 3.40 9.25
CA GLY A 273 -20.99 3.01 8.53
C GLY A 273 -19.95 4.12 8.33
N LEU A 274 -20.20 5.34 8.83
CA LEU A 274 -19.22 6.43 8.76
C LEU A 274 -18.09 6.16 9.77
N GLY A 275 -16.84 6.18 9.27
CA GLY A 275 -15.66 5.90 10.06
C GLY A 275 -14.57 6.96 9.92
N PHE A 276 -13.67 6.99 10.89
CA PHE A 276 -12.53 7.87 10.94
C PHE A 276 -11.27 7.08 11.31
N VAL A 277 -10.18 7.25 10.55
CA VAL A 277 -8.89 6.62 10.86
C VAL A 277 -8.08 7.55 11.75
N LEU A 278 -7.78 7.10 12.97
CA LEU A 278 -6.99 7.85 13.93
C LEU A 278 -5.56 7.30 14.02
N GLN A 279 -4.57 8.16 13.84
CA GLN A 279 -3.16 7.84 14.03
C GLN A 279 -2.81 7.91 15.53
N ALA A 280 -2.88 6.77 16.21
CA ALA A 280 -2.71 6.68 17.67
C ALA A 280 -1.34 7.10 18.21
N TYR A 281 -0.30 7.18 17.36
CA TYR A 281 1.03 7.66 17.75
C TYR A 281 1.12 9.18 17.94
N GLN A 282 0.14 9.95 17.44
CA GLN A 282 0.12 11.40 17.59
C GLN A 282 -0.15 11.79 19.04
N LYS A 283 0.48 12.90 19.50
CA LYS A 283 0.30 13.40 20.87
C LYS A 283 -1.16 13.78 21.17
N ARG A 284 -1.91 14.19 20.17
CA ARG A 284 -3.35 14.53 20.25
C ARG A 284 -4.29 13.34 20.06
N GLY A 285 -3.74 12.14 19.84
CA GLY A 285 -4.55 10.98 19.50
C GLY A 285 -5.63 10.65 20.54
N LEU A 286 -5.31 10.81 21.84
CA LEU A 286 -6.27 10.55 22.91
C LEU A 286 -7.42 11.56 22.90
N GLU A 287 -7.11 12.85 22.78
CA GLU A 287 -8.13 13.92 22.76
C GLU A 287 -9.04 13.78 21.54
N VAL A 288 -8.47 13.45 20.39
CA VAL A 288 -9.26 13.20 19.17
C VAL A 288 -10.13 11.94 19.33
N ALA A 289 -9.63 10.86 19.97
CA ALA A 289 -10.43 9.68 20.22
C ALA A 289 -11.61 9.95 21.14
N ILE A 290 -11.42 10.77 22.17
CA ILE A 290 -12.49 11.21 23.08
C ILE A 290 -13.52 12.01 22.29
N TRP A 291 -13.09 13.01 21.54
CA TRP A 291 -13.97 13.83 20.71
C TRP A 291 -14.79 12.98 19.72
N LEU A 292 -14.13 12.04 19.00
CA LEU A 292 -14.81 11.13 18.07
C LEU A 292 -15.89 10.26 18.76
N SER A 293 -15.73 9.93 20.04
CA SER A 293 -16.72 9.14 20.78
C SER A 293 -17.96 9.94 21.19
N GLU A 294 -17.93 11.25 21.03
CA GLU A 294 -19.02 12.19 21.35
C GLU A 294 -19.84 12.57 20.09
N GLN A 295 -19.31 12.23 18.87
CA GLN A 295 -20.01 12.43 17.59
C GLN A 295 -20.96 11.27 17.30
#